data_a3e9d789bbc0eb789c9171255eb7203c
#
_entry.id   a3e9d789bbc0eb789c9171255eb7203c
#
_cell.length_a   1.000
_cell.length_b   1.000
_cell.length_c   1.000
_cell.angle_alpha   90.00
_cell.angle_beta   90.00
_cell.angle_gamma   90.00
#
_symmetry.space_group_name_H-M   'P 1'
#
loop_
_entity.id
_entity.type
_entity.pdbx_description
1 polymer ?
#
loop_
_entity_poly.entity_id
_entity_poly.type
_entity_poly.pdbx_seq_one_letter_code
_entity_poly.pdbx_strand_id
1 'polypeptide(L)'
;MTICALTGKPLQTPIYQSQGSLSVTSLSQTYEGKTVVYFNEEIGHIQTKEIENIDVYYDKQYKFFNQSDEDDILYKVVDGKKIFRQEHQVNTLLSKINFEDEMQVLDYGCAKGTVMKRLGLQKPSVETYLFDVSQMYVNLWEQFLPSDHYASYQTKEEWHEKFDVVTSFFAFEHTPDPVKELRNINTLLKDGGHFYCIVPNVFENTGDFIVADHVHHYSDASLRYLFAKAGFETVEIDVSSHFGAYIAIGKKVSQKSLEFQINSIDLANVVNAAQETANYWNTLQDKICQFEQSVSGQKAAIYGAGVYGSFIATCLNNLDDIQCFIDQNPLLHGTTTFNKSIIPNSELPTEIKVIYVGLNPKIAQQVVSGFPKWQETVSSILFL
;
A
#
# COMPACT_ATOMS: atom_id res chain seq x y z
N MET A 1 7.34 0.30 24.91
CA MET A 1 6.45 1.48 24.72
C MET A 1 6.68 1.94 23.29
N THR A 2 5.64 1.97 22.47
CA THR A 2 5.72 2.42 21.07
C THR A 2 5.77 3.94 21.02
N ILE A 3 6.62 4.49 20.16
CA ILE A 3 6.77 5.93 19.97
C ILE A 3 6.17 6.29 18.61
N CYS A 4 5.42 7.37 18.55
CA CYS A 4 4.94 7.92 17.27
C CYS A 4 6.12 8.45 16.48
N ALA A 5 6.37 7.89 15.30
CA ALA A 5 7.50 8.26 14.45
C ALA A 5 7.44 9.72 13.97
N LEU A 6 6.24 10.30 13.85
CA LEU A 6 6.09 11.69 13.41
C LEU A 6 6.32 12.70 14.55
N THR A 7 5.82 12.42 15.77
CA THR A 7 5.83 13.39 16.87
C THR A 7 6.94 13.13 17.89
N GLY A 8 7.49 11.92 17.95
CA GLY A 8 8.39 11.47 19.00
C GLY A 8 7.70 11.22 20.35
N LYS A 9 6.36 11.31 20.44
CA LYS A 9 5.60 11.10 21.67
C LYS A 9 5.22 9.64 21.87
N PRO A 10 5.07 9.16 23.14
CA PRO A 10 4.61 7.81 23.40
C PRO A 10 3.19 7.57 22.91
N LEU A 11 2.97 6.40 22.29
CA LEU A 11 1.66 5.83 21.96
C LEU A 11 1.31 4.81 23.05
N GLN A 12 0.19 5.00 23.75
CA GLN A 12 -0.09 4.24 24.98
C GLN A 12 -0.85 2.95 24.68
N THR A 13 -2.02 3.06 24.09
CA THR A 13 -2.94 1.93 23.87
C THR A 13 -3.14 1.68 22.38
N PRO A 14 -2.96 0.44 21.92
CA PRO A 14 -3.31 0.13 20.54
C PRO A 14 -4.83 0.23 20.34
N ILE A 15 -5.23 0.74 19.19
CA ILE A 15 -6.64 0.76 18.76
C ILE A 15 -7.06 -0.56 18.08
N TYR A 16 -6.08 -1.35 17.64
CA TYR A 16 -6.29 -2.68 17.08
C TYR A 16 -5.11 -3.61 17.39
N GLN A 17 -5.42 -4.88 17.59
CA GLN A 17 -4.42 -5.95 17.65
C GLN A 17 -5.01 -7.24 17.09
N SER A 18 -4.32 -7.87 16.13
CA SER A 18 -4.74 -9.17 15.61
C SER A 18 -4.75 -10.24 16.73
N GLN A 19 -5.76 -11.11 16.73
CA GLN A 19 -5.92 -12.12 17.79
C GLN A 19 -4.97 -13.30 17.58
N GLY A 20 -4.80 -13.76 16.32
CA GLY A 20 -3.94 -14.87 15.94
C GLY A 20 -2.44 -14.56 16.08
N SER A 21 -1.63 -15.56 15.79
CA SER A 21 -0.17 -15.48 15.71
C SER A 21 0.34 -15.10 14.31
N LEU A 22 -0.54 -15.08 13.31
CA LEU A 22 -0.22 -14.72 11.94
C LEU A 22 -0.86 -13.38 11.57
N SER A 23 -0.11 -12.58 10.84
CA SER A 23 -0.57 -11.35 10.21
C SER A 23 -0.41 -11.44 8.69
N VAL A 24 -0.93 -10.45 7.98
CA VAL A 24 -0.88 -10.37 6.51
C VAL A 24 0.00 -9.18 6.11
N THR A 25 0.86 -9.39 5.12
CA THR A 25 1.69 -8.33 4.54
C THR A 25 1.04 -7.72 3.30
N SER A 26 1.58 -6.61 2.82
CA SER A 26 1.14 -5.93 1.58
C SER A 26 1.21 -6.83 0.34
N LEU A 27 2.10 -7.83 0.36
CA LEU A 27 2.21 -8.86 -0.68
C LEU A 27 1.21 -10.01 -0.50
N SER A 28 0.24 -9.89 0.41
CA SER A 28 -0.74 -10.95 0.76
C SER A 28 -0.10 -12.24 1.29
N GLN A 29 1.12 -12.14 1.79
CA GLN A 29 1.84 -13.24 2.45
C GLN A 29 1.58 -13.22 3.95
N THR A 30 1.83 -14.34 4.60
CA THR A 30 1.76 -14.44 6.07
C THR A 30 3.05 -13.95 6.71
N TYR A 31 2.91 -13.29 7.84
CA TYR A 31 3.99 -12.91 8.75
C TYR A 31 3.73 -13.53 10.13
N GLU A 32 4.76 -14.18 10.71
CA GLU A 32 4.69 -14.71 12.08
C GLU A 32 4.83 -13.56 13.08
N GLY A 33 3.71 -13.09 13.58
CA GLY A 33 3.63 -11.97 14.51
C GLY A 33 2.24 -11.34 14.49
N LYS A 34 2.04 -10.40 15.39
CA LYS A 34 0.76 -9.67 15.50
C LYS A 34 0.86 -8.31 14.82
N THR A 35 -0.15 -7.98 14.04
CA THR A 35 -0.38 -6.59 13.65
C THR A 35 -0.93 -5.84 14.86
N VAL A 36 -0.23 -4.79 15.28
CA VAL A 36 -0.61 -3.94 16.42
C VAL A 36 -0.64 -2.50 15.94
N VAL A 37 -1.82 -1.89 15.94
CA VAL A 37 -2.04 -0.54 15.37
C VAL A 37 -2.33 0.46 16.48
N TYR A 38 -1.66 1.58 16.44
CA TYR A 38 -1.79 2.71 17.33
C TYR A 38 -2.34 3.93 16.60
N PHE A 39 -2.87 4.87 17.35
CA PHE A 39 -3.37 6.13 16.82
C PHE A 39 -2.87 7.32 17.63
N ASN A 40 -2.35 8.32 16.95
CA ASN A 40 -2.02 9.62 17.53
C ASN A 40 -3.11 10.62 17.18
N GLU A 41 -3.97 10.91 18.16
CA GLU A 41 -5.12 11.82 17.99
C GLU A 41 -4.71 13.27 17.77
N GLU A 42 -3.50 13.69 18.22
CA GLU A 42 -3.05 15.09 18.09
C GLU A 42 -2.82 15.49 16.62
N ILE A 43 -2.45 14.54 15.77
CA ILE A 43 -2.12 14.78 14.37
C ILE A 43 -2.87 13.86 13.42
N GLY A 44 -3.81 13.05 13.91
CA GLY A 44 -4.58 12.12 13.08
C GLY A 44 -3.74 11.03 12.40
N HIS A 45 -2.66 10.55 13.06
CA HIS A 45 -1.75 9.58 12.49
C HIS A 45 -1.98 8.18 13.03
N ILE A 46 -2.19 7.21 12.14
CA ILE A 46 -2.27 5.79 12.47
C ILE A 46 -0.91 5.16 12.19
N GLN A 47 -0.41 4.39 13.17
CA GLN A 47 0.90 3.75 13.08
C GLN A 47 0.81 2.28 13.50
N THR A 48 1.24 1.38 12.63
CA THR A 48 1.43 -0.04 12.94
C THR A 48 2.78 -0.23 13.63
N LYS A 49 2.82 -1.13 14.61
CA LYS A 49 4.09 -1.56 15.21
C LYS A 49 4.94 -2.22 14.12
N GLU A 50 6.15 -1.74 13.96
CA GLU A 50 7.11 -2.26 13.00
C GLU A 50 7.33 -3.77 13.16
N ILE A 51 7.41 -4.49 12.05
CA ILE A 51 7.74 -5.92 12.01
C ILE A 51 9.21 -6.12 12.40
N GLU A 52 9.52 -7.27 12.99
CA GLU A 52 10.91 -7.59 13.37
C GLU A 52 11.81 -7.77 12.14
N ASN A 53 13.02 -7.21 12.19
CA ASN A 53 14.01 -7.26 11.09
C ASN A 53 13.51 -6.68 9.77
N ILE A 54 12.79 -5.57 9.83
CA ILE A 54 12.17 -4.91 8.67
C ILE A 54 13.16 -4.64 7.53
N ASP A 55 14.40 -4.26 7.84
CA ASP A 55 15.45 -4.02 6.83
C ASP A 55 15.77 -5.29 6.04
N VAL A 56 15.85 -6.45 6.73
CA VAL A 56 16.09 -7.76 6.09
C VAL A 56 14.88 -8.17 5.25
N TYR A 57 13.68 -7.85 5.72
CA TYR A 57 12.44 -8.12 5.00
C TYR A 57 12.44 -7.39 3.65
N TYR A 58 12.70 -6.08 3.62
CA TYR A 58 12.72 -5.32 2.37
C TYR A 58 13.91 -5.65 1.47
N ASP A 59 15.09 -5.91 2.03
CA ASP A 59 16.25 -6.28 1.22
C ASP A 59 16.13 -7.64 0.53
N LYS A 60 15.53 -8.65 1.20
CA LYS A 60 15.62 -10.05 0.76
C LYS A 60 14.30 -10.75 0.50
N GLN A 61 13.22 -10.33 1.17
CA GLN A 61 11.95 -11.06 1.16
C GLN A 61 10.85 -10.33 0.38
N TYR A 62 10.90 -9.01 0.33
CA TYR A 62 9.90 -8.19 -0.34
C TYR A 62 10.06 -8.26 -1.86
N LYS A 63 9.42 -9.26 -2.48
CA LYS A 63 9.50 -9.52 -3.92
C LYS A 63 8.13 -9.41 -4.55
N PHE A 64 7.98 -8.52 -5.50
CA PHE A 64 6.81 -8.50 -6.36
C PHE A 64 6.80 -9.73 -7.27
N PHE A 65 5.83 -10.61 -7.10
CA PHE A 65 5.61 -11.77 -7.94
C PHE A 65 4.93 -11.39 -9.26
N ASN A 66 5.55 -10.53 -10.05
CA ASN A 66 5.15 -10.33 -11.43
C ASN A 66 5.97 -11.30 -12.30
N GLN A 67 5.31 -11.97 -13.23
CA GLN A 67 5.94 -12.98 -14.07
C GLN A 67 6.91 -12.38 -15.08
N SER A 68 6.79 -11.09 -15.41
CA SER A 68 7.71 -10.35 -16.26
C SER A 68 7.91 -8.90 -15.80
N ASP A 69 8.95 -8.25 -16.31
CA ASP A 69 9.24 -6.83 -16.03
C ASP A 69 8.23 -5.88 -16.69
N GLU A 70 7.48 -6.38 -17.66
CA GLU A 70 6.44 -5.65 -18.39
C GLU A 70 5.04 -5.84 -17.78
N ASP A 71 4.87 -6.80 -16.86
CA ASP A 71 3.59 -7.05 -16.22
C ASP A 71 3.22 -5.90 -15.26
N ASP A 72 2.18 -5.19 -15.65
CA ASP A 72 1.59 -4.11 -14.86
C ASP A 72 0.18 -4.51 -14.41
N ILE A 73 -0.21 -4.07 -13.24
CA ILE A 73 -1.53 -4.38 -12.68
C ILE A 73 -2.59 -3.55 -13.41
N LEU A 74 -3.66 -4.21 -13.87
CA LEU A 74 -4.81 -3.51 -14.44
C LEU A 74 -5.42 -2.58 -13.39
N TYR A 75 -5.40 -1.27 -13.67
CA TYR A 75 -5.92 -0.25 -12.76
C TYR A 75 -7.41 0.03 -13.00
N LYS A 76 -7.80 0.27 -14.25
CA LYS A 76 -9.19 0.50 -14.66
C LYS A 76 -9.40 0.24 -16.15
N VAL A 77 -10.67 0.13 -16.54
CA VAL A 77 -11.08 0.10 -17.94
C VAL A 77 -11.97 1.32 -18.20
N VAL A 78 -11.61 2.12 -19.20
CA VAL A 78 -12.36 3.31 -19.62
C VAL A 78 -12.67 3.17 -21.11
N ASP A 79 -13.93 3.17 -21.48
CA ASP A 79 -14.39 3.02 -22.86
C ASP A 79 -13.76 1.81 -23.60
N GLY A 80 -13.62 0.68 -22.88
CA GLY A 80 -13.00 -0.54 -23.39
C GLY A 80 -11.47 -0.54 -23.42
N LYS A 81 -10.80 0.58 -23.14
CA LYS A 81 -9.35 0.69 -23.05
C LYS A 81 -8.89 0.32 -21.65
N LYS A 82 -7.97 -0.65 -21.55
CA LYS A 82 -7.30 -1.00 -20.31
C LYS A 82 -6.25 0.06 -19.98
N ILE A 83 -6.29 0.56 -18.75
CA ILE A 83 -5.28 1.46 -18.17
C ILE A 83 -4.60 0.69 -17.05
N PHE A 84 -3.28 0.61 -17.10
CA PHE A 84 -2.47 -0.08 -16.12
C PHE A 84 -1.99 0.85 -15.02
N ARG A 85 -1.64 0.30 -13.85
CA ARG A 85 -1.32 1.08 -12.65
C ARG A 85 -0.16 2.05 -12.86
N GLN A 86 0.94 1.60 -13.43
CA GLN A 86 2.13 2.43 -13.64
C GLN A 86 1.89 3.47 -14.75
N GLU A 87 1.14 3.12 -15.81
CA GLU A 87 0.69 4.09 -16.80
C GLU A 87 -0.14 5.19 -16.15
N HIS A 88 -1.06 4.81 -15.26
CA HIS A 88 -1.88 5.77 -14.51
C HIS A 88 -1.03 6.66 -13.59
N GLN A 89 -0.05 6.09 -12.89
CA GLN A 89 0.87 6.84 -12.01
C GLN A 89 1.66 7.89 -12.80
N VAL A 90 2.23 7.53 -13.94
CA VAL A 90 2.96 8.49 -14.81
C VAL A 90 2.04 9.58 -15.32
N ASN A 91 0.86 9.22 -15.84
CA ASN A 91 -0.09 10.20 -16.35
C ASN A 91 -0.57 11.16 -15.27
N THR A 92 -0.77 10.67 -14.05
CA THR A 92 -1.15 11.50 -12.90
C THR A 92 0.00 12.43 -12.48
N LEU A 93 1.24 11.92 -12.41
CA LEU A 93 2.42 12.74 -12.15
C LEU A 93 2.55 13.88 -13.17
N LEU A 94 2.43 13.56 -14.47
CA LEU A 94 2.49 14.56 -15.55
C LEU A 94 1.35 15.58 -15.52
N SER A 95 0.20 15.23 -14.94
CA SER A 95 -0.91 16.18 -14.76
C SER A 95 -0.72 17.14 -13.58
N LYS A 96 0.12 16.79 -12.62
CA LYS A 96 0.35 17.53 -11.38
C LYS A 96 1.65 18.33 -11.39
N ILE A 97 2.68 17.83 -12.05
CA ILE A 97 4.00 18.46 -12.13
C ILE A 97 4.26 18.85 -13.59
N ASN A 98 4.57 20.13 -13.79
CA ASN A 98 5.01 20.61 -15.10
C ASN A 98 6.49 20.29 -15.28
N PHE A 99 6.81 19.36 -16.19
CA PHE A 99 8.18 18.98 -16.51
C PHE A 99 8.72 19.81 -17.67
N GLU A 100 9.75 20.57 -17.39
CA GLU A 100 10.56 21.29 -18.37
C GLU A 100 11.74 20.45 -18.85
N ASP A 101 12.36 20.86 -19.95
CA ASP A 101 13.54 20.17 -20.48
C ASP A 101 14.71 20.22 -19.47
N GLU A 102 15.52 19.19 -19.43
CA GLU A 102 16.68 19.02 -18.57
C GLU A 102 16.37 18.95 -17.05
N MET A 103 15.11 18.85 -16.66
CA MET A 103 14.76 18.57 -15.27
C MET A 103 15.29 17.20 -14.83
N GLN A 104 15.75 17.10 -13.59
CA GLN A 104 16.27 15.89 -12.98
C GLN A 104 15.27 15.33 -11.97
N VAL A 105 14.87 14.08 -12.15
CA VAL A 105 13.82 13.42 -11.36
C VAL A 105 14.35 12.14 -10.74
N LEU A 106 14.26 12.03 -9.42
CA LEU A 106 14.61 10.83 -8.66
C LEU A 106 13.35 10.09 -8.22
N ASP A 107 13.27 8.78 -8.46
CA ASP A 107 12.27 7.91 -7.83
C ASP A 107 12.87 7.24 -6.58
N TYR A 108 12.32 7.57 -5.41
CA TYR A 108 12.81 7.14 -4.10
C TYR A 108 11.97 5.96 -3.58
N GLY A 109 12.56 4.78 -3.48
CA GLY A 109 11.86 3.52 -3.27
C GLY A 109 11.30 2.97 -4.59
N CYS A 110 12.14 2.97 -5.64
CA CYS A 110 11.70 2.77 -7.02
C CYS A 110 11.42 1.31 -7.40
N ALA A 111 11.80 0.32 -6.60
CA ALA A 111 11.72 -1.11 -6.92
C ALA A 111 12.26 -1.39 -8.36
N LYS A 112 11.41 -1.85 -9.27
CA LYS A 112 11.80 -2.13 -10.68
C LYS A 112 12.12 -0.88 -11.51
N GLY A 113 11.84 0.34 -11.04
CA GLY A 113 12.07 1.60 -11.76
C GLY A 113 11.16 1.83 -12.97
N THR A 114 10.06 1.08 -13.09
CA THR A 114 9.22 1.08 -14.30
C THR A 114 8.49 2.40 -14.50
N VAL A 115 8.15 3.12 -13.43
CA VAL A 115 7.51 4.46 -13.53
C VAL A 115 8.48 5.43 -14.20
N MET A 116 9.74 5.47 -13.78
CA MET A 116 10.75 6.33 -14.39
C MET A 116 11.11 5.92 -15.82
N LYS A 117 11.18 4.61 -16.11
CA LYS A 117 11.33 4.12 -17.48
C LYS A 117 10.22 4.65 -18.39
N ARG A 118 8.95 4.60 -17.92
CA ARG A 118 7.79 5.14 -18.67
C ARG A 118 7.84 6.68 -18.80
N LEU A 119 8.23 7.37 -17.74
CA LEU A 119 8.40 8.84 -17.75
C LEU A 119 9.43 9.25 -18.80
N GLY A 120 10.61 8.62 -18.82
CA GLY A 120 11.67 8.90 -19.79
C GLY A 120 11.23 8.65 -21.25
N LEU A 121 10.36 7.64 -21.51
CA LEU A 121 9.78 7.43 -22.84
C LEU A 121 8.79 8.54 -23.24
N GLN A 122 8.03 9.10 -22.31
CA GLN A 122 7.06 10.18 -22.59
C GLN A 122 7.71 11.58 -22.59
N LYS A 123 8.79 11.76 -21.85
CA LYS A 123 9.54 13.01 -21.66
C LYS A 123 11.05 12.77 -21.84
N PRO A 124 11.54 12.55 -23.05
CA PRO A 124 12.95 12.17 -23.29
C PRO A 124 13.98 13.24 -22.90
N SER A 125 13.54 14.48 -22.71
CA SER A 125 14.40 15.58 -22.25
C SER A 125 14.54 15.64 -20.71
N VAL A 126 13.82 14.82 -19.97
CA VAL A 126 13.91 14.72 -18.50
C VAL A 126 14.89 13.63 -18.13
N GLU A 127 15.82 13.95 -17.25
CA GLU A 127 16.78 12.97 -16.72
C GLU A 127 16.20 12.22 -15.53
N THR A 128 16.10 10.90 -15.65
CA THR A 128 15.53 10.05 -14.60
C THR A 128 16.61 9.34 -13.79
N TYR A 129 16.39 9.25 -12.49
CA TYR A 129 17.27 8.62 -11.51
C TYR A 129 16.48 7.67 -10.62
N LEU A 130 17.15 6.64 -10.08
CA LEU A 130 16.53 5.60 -9.25
C LEU A 130 17.28 5.41 -7.94
N PHE A 131 16.51 5.24 -6.87
CA PHE A 131 17.06 4.84 -5.58
C PHE A 131 16.15 3.80 -4.92
N ASP A 132 16.74 2.75 -4.35
CA ASP A 132 16.06 1.78 -3.50
C ASP A 132 16.95 1.28 -2.37
N VAL A 133 16.35 0.83 -1.27
CA VAL A 133 17.05 0.23 -0.14
C VAL A 133 17.53 -1.21 -0.41
N SER A 134 17.25 -1.75 -1.60
CA SER A 134 17.61 -3.10 -2.04
C SER A 134 18.42 -3.07 -3.34
N GLN A 135 19.28 -4.06 -3.54
CA GLN A 135 19.98 -4.29 -4.81
C GLN A 135 19.23 -5.24 -5.74
N MET A 136 18.08 -5.74 -5.33
CA MET A 136 17.36 -6.81 -6.03
C MET A 136 17.02 -6.49 -7.47
N TYR A 137 16.83 -5.21 -7.79
CA TYR A 137 16.36 -4.75 -9.10
C TYR A 137 17.44 -4.02 -9.91
N VAL A 138 18.69 -3.92 -9.45
CA VAL A 138 19.77 -3.19 -10.12
C VAL A 138 20.00 -3.69 -11.55
N ASN A 139 19.96 -5.00 -11.78
CA ASN A 139 20.08 -5.59 -13.11
C ASN A 139 18.99 -5.15 -14.11
N LEU A 140 17.85 -4.68 -13.63
CA LEU A 140 16.80 -4.11 -14.47
C LEU A 140 17.07 -2.65 -14.80
N TRP A 141 17.61 -1.88 -13.83
CA TRP A 141 17.94 -0.48 -14.03
C TRP A 141 19.08 -0.30 -15.03
N GLU A 142 20.09 -1.18 -15.00
CA GLU A 142 21.23 -1.22 -15.93
C GLU A 142 20.82 -1.35 -17.41
N GLN A 143 19.60 -1.84 -17.67
CA GLN A 143 19.11 -2.00 -19.03
C GLN A 143 18.69 -0.68 -19.69
N PHE A 144 18.42 0.38 -18.89
CA PHE A 144 17.91 1.64 -19.42
C PHE A 144 18.51 2.90 -18.80
N LEU A 145 19.33 2.78 -17.74
CA LEU A 145 20.02 3.91 -17.10
C LEU A 145 21.53 3.68 -17.00
N PRO A 146 22.33 4.73 -17.13
CA PRO A 146 23.77 4.68 -16.83
C PRO A 146 24.01 4.54 -15.32
N SER A 147 25.17 4.01 -14.94
CA SER A 147 25.48 3.66 -13.54
C SER A 147 25.53 4.84 -12.55
N ASP A 148 25.69 6.06 -13.03
CA ASP A 148 25.64 7.28 -12.23
C ASP A 148 24.20 7.76 -11.93
N HIS A 149 23.19 7.20 -12.62
CA HIS A 149 21.77 7.54 -12.45
C HIS A 149 21.02 6.63 -11.47
N TYR A 150 21.66 5.68 -10.84
CA TYR A 150 20.99 4.87 -9.79
C TYR A 150 21.90 4.60 -8.60
N ALA A 151 21.29 4.34 -7.46
CA ALA A 151 21.94 3.97 -6.21
C ALA A 151 21.08 2.99 -5.41
N SER A 152 21.73 2.18 -4.57
CA SER A 152 21.06 1.29 -3.62
C SER A 152 21.65 1.45 -2.21
N TYR A 153 20.84 1.15 -1.18
CA TYR A 153 21.12 1.31 0.25
C TYR A 153 21.36 2.74 0.72
N GLN A 154 22.11 3.55 -0.02
CA GLN A 154 22.39 4.95 0.30
C GLN A 154 22.43 5.77 -0.98
N THR A 155 21.89 6.99 -0.91
CA THR A 155 21.98 7.97 -2.00
C THR A 155 23.44 8.45 -2.15
N LYS A 156 23.80 8.90 -3.35
CA LYS A 156 25.16 9.38 -3.63
C LYS A 156 25.35 10.79 -3.08
N GLU A 157 26.59 11.11 -2.62
CA GLU A 157 26.91 12.45 -2.12
C GLU A 157 26.73 13.54 -3.18
N GLU A 158 27.06 13.23 -4.44
CA GLU A 158 26.88 14.14 -5.59
C GLU A 158 25.42 14.40 -5.97
N TRP A 159 24.47 13.76 -5.30
CA TRP A 159 23.03 13.98 -5.48
C TRP A 159 22.47 15.10 -4.58
N HIS A 160 23.30 15.69 -3.73
CA HIS A 160 22.90 16.82 -2.90
C HIS A 160 22.46 18.02 -3.77
N GLU A 161 21.25 18.55 -3.50
CA GLU A 161 20.64 19.70 -4.24
C GLU A 161 20.59 19.50 -5.77
N LYS A 162 20.43 18.26 -6.20
CA LYS A 162 20.49 17.90 -7.61
C LYS A 162 19.12 17.88 -8.29
N PHE A 163 18.06 17.43 -7.58
CA PHE A 163 16.79 17.09 -8.22
C PHE A 163 15.80 18.23 -8.20
N ASP A 164 15.06 18.39 -9.30
CA ASP A 164 13.93 19.28 -9.41
C ASP A 164 12.68 18.64 -8.79
N VAL A 165 12.55 17.29 -8.94
CA VAL A 165 11.47 16.49 -8.37
C VAL A 165 12.04 15.21 -7.78
N VAL A 166 11.57 14.85 -6.59
CA VAL A 166 11.73 13.51 -6.04
C VAL A 166 10.35 12.90 -5.91
N THR A 167 10.19 11.68 -6.45
CA THR A 167 8.93 10.91 -6.38
C THR A 167 9.07 9.73 -5.43
N SER A 168 7.94 9.24 -4.90
CA SER A 168 7.86 7.99 -4.14
C SER A 168 6.47 7.37 -4.35
N PHE A 169 6.41 6.17 -4.90
CA PHE A 169 5.15 5.51 -5.26
C PHE A 169 4.92 4.27 -4.39
N PHE A 170 4.04 4.37 -3.41
CA PHE A 170 3.70 3.27 -2.50
C PHE A 170 4.96 2.65 -1.84
N ALA A 171 5.84 3.51 -1.32
CA ALA A 171 7.04 3.12 -0.60
C ALA A 171 7.16 3.87 0.75
N PHE A 172 6.58 5.06 0.86
CA PHE A 172 6.77 5.91 2.03
C PHE A 172 5.99 5.42 3.27
N GLU A 173 4.96 4.63 3.08
CA GLU A 173 4.22 3.91 4.14
C GLU A 173 5.04 2.84 4.85
N HIS A 174 6.11 2.36 4.20
CA HIS A 174 7.00 1.33 4.72
C HIS A 174 8.19 1.89 5.52
N THR A 175 8.42 3.19 5.46
CA THR A 175 9.61 3.86 6.00
C THR A 175 9.56 3.93 7.53
N PRO A 176 10.52 3.34 8.30
CA PRO A 176 10.45 3.33 9.76
C PRO A 176 10.48 4.72 10.41
N ASP A 177 11.28 5.65 9.86
CA ASP A 177 11.41 7.04 10.32
C ASP A 177 11.13 8.01 9.17
N PRO A 178 9.85 8.29 8.88
CA PRO A 178 9.48 9.11 7.73
C PRO A 178 9.90 10.58 7.85
N VAL A 179 10.09 11.09 9.07
CA VAL A 179 10.60 12.46 9.25
C VAL A 179 12.05 12.56 8.86
N LYS A 180 12.87 11.58 9.25
CA LYS A 180 14.28 11.50 8.86
C LYS A 180 14.41 11.31 7.35
N GLU A 181 13.65 10.38 6.77
CA GLU A 181 13.70 10.11 5.34
C GLU A 181 13.25 11.30 4.50
N LEU A 182 12.18 11.99 4.90
CA LEU A 182 11.75 13.17 4.16
C LEU A 182 12.74 14.34 4.30
N ARG A 183 13.48 14.43 5.40
CA ARG A 183 14.62 15.37 5.52
C ARG A 183 15.79 14.98 4.63
N ASN A 184 16.07 13.68 4.46
CA ASN A 184 17.08 13.22 3.50
C ASN A 184 16.66 13.62 2.08
N ILE A 185 15.40 13.36 1.71
CA ILE A 185 14.86 13.79 0.42
C ILE A 185 14.96 15.31 0.23
N ASN A 186 14.70 16.09 1.28
CA ASN A 186 14.87 17.55 1.24
C ASN A 186 16.32 17.95 0.88
N THR A 187 17.33 17.23 1.36
CA THR A 187 18.74 17.54 1.00
C THR A 187 19.07 17.20 -0.46
N LEU A 188 18.35 16.30 -1.09
CA LEU A 188 18.54 15.90 -2.48
C LEU A 188 17.90 16.88 -3.47
N LEU A 189 16.86 17.58 -3.03
CA LEU A 189 16.11 18.53 -3.85
C LEU A 189 16.85 19.88 -3.96
N LYS A 190 16.80 20.48 -5.14
CA LYS A 190 17.09 21.89 -5.35
C LYS A 190 16.17 22.76 -4.50
N ASP A 191 16.57 24.01 -4.22
CA ASP A 191 15.66 24.98 -3.61
C ASP A 191 14.42 25.19 -4.48
N GLY A 192 13.23 25.12 -3.85
CA GLY A 192 11.95 25.16 -4.56
C GLY A 192 11.57 23.89 -5.31
N GLY A 193 12.38 22.84 -5.23
CA GLY A 193 12.07 21.52 -5.79
C GLY A 193 10.88 20.84 -5.11
N HIS A 194 10.29 19.85 -5.75
CA HIS A 194 9.06 19.21 -5.30
C HIS A 194 9.28 17.75 -4.86
N PHE A 195 8.68 17.38 -3.75
CA PHE A 195 8.45 15.99 -3.38
C PHE A 195 7.02 15.59 -3.76
N TYR A 196 6.89 14.52 -4.54
CA TYR A 196 5.61 13.96 -4.95
C TYR A 196 5.53 12.53 -4.43
N CYS A 197 4.54 12.18 -3.62
CA CYS A 197 4.34 10.80 -3.20
C CYS A 197 2.90 10.33 -3.39
N ILE A 198 2.77 9.01 -3.63
CA ILE A 198 1.50 8.30 -3.54
C ILE A 198 1.63 7.32 -2.37
N VAL A 199 0.70 7.43 -1.41
CA VAL A 199 0.61 6.53 -0.25
C VAL A 199 -0.83 6.05 -0.07
N PRO A 200 -1.07 4.86 0.51
CA PRO A 200 -2.42 4.36 0.73
C PRO A 200 -3.28 5.32 1.54
N ASN A 201 -4.57 5.39 1.19
CA ASN A 201 -5.59 6.03 2.00
C ASN A 201 -6.37 4.94 2.74
N VAL A 202 -6.03 4.71 4.00
CA VAL A 202 -6.62 3.67 4.86
C VAL A 202 -8.14 3.82 5.02
N PHE A 203 -8.67 5.04 4.89
CA PHE A 203 -10.10 5.31 5.01
C PHE A 203 -10.90 4.93 3.74
N GLU A 204 -10.24 4.84 2.59
CA GLU A 204 -10.83 4.35 1.33
C GLU A 204 -10.44 2.91 1.03
N ASN A 205 -9.20 2.54 1.32
CA ASN A 205 -8.68 1.18 1.24
C ASN A 205 -8.55 0.59 2.65
N THR A 206 -9.68 0.22 3.25
CA THR A 206 -9.73 -0.23 4.65
C THR A 206 -8.85 -1.44 4.95
N GLY A 207 -8.53 -2.27 3.94
CA GLY A 207 -7.60 -3.40 4.08
C GLY A 207 -6.17 -2.99 4.41
N ASP A 208 -5.79 -1.77 4.08
CA ASP A 208 -4.48 -1.20 4.42
C ASP A 208 -4.22 -1.23 5.94
N PHE A 209 -5.25 -1.00 6.74
CA PHE A 209 -5.18 -0.93 8.20
C PHE A 209 -4.60 -2.17 8.89
N ILE A 210 -4.77 -3.36 8.30
CA ILE A 210 -4.31 -4.63 8.88
C ILE A 210 -3.01 -5.15 8.25
N VAL A 211 -2.42 -4.41 7.33
CA VAL A 211 -1.18 -4.79 6.66
C VAL A 211 0.00 -4.61 7.60
N ALA A 212 0.69 -5.69 7.94
CA ALA A 212 1.70 -5.71 8.99
C ALA A 212 2.98 -4.91 8.65
N ASP A 213 3.33 -4.82 7.37
CA ASP A 213 4.52 -4.12 6.86
C ASP A 213 4.23 -2.67 6.41
N HIS A 214 2.98 -2.19 6.48
CA HIS A 214 2.68 -0.76 6.38
C HIS A 214 2.79 -0.13 7.76
N VAL A 215 3.94 0.48 8.03
CA VAL A 215 4.21 1.10 9.34
C VAL A 215 3.37 2.36 9.54
N HIS A 216 3.07 3.07 8.46
CA HIS A 216 2.34 4.34 8.48
C HIS A 216 1.09 4.32 7.62
N HIS A 217 -0.04 4.65 8.24
CA HIS A 217 -1.30 4.90 7.56
C HIS A 217 -1.62 6.40 7.70
N TYR A 218 -1.33 7.13 6.63
CA TYR A 218 -1.44 8.58 6.64
C TYR A 218 -2.88 9.07 6.54
N SER A 219 -3.13 10.23 7.14
CA SER A 219 -4.27 11.10 6.87
C SER A 219 -3.79 12.40 6.20
N ASP A 220 -4.70 13.22 5.68
CA ASP A 220 -4.37 14.56 5.20
C ASP A 220 -3.62 15.37 6.28
N ALA A 221 -4.14 15.36 7.53
CA ALA A 221 -3.54 16.07 8.65
C ALA A 221 -2.11 15.59 8.96
N SER A 222 -1.88 14.27 8.99
CA SER A 222 -0.56 13.71 9.30
C SER A 222 0.45 13.91 8.17
N LEU A 223 0.03 13.90 6.89
CA LEU A 223 0.88 14.24 5.75
C LEU A 223 1.32 15.70 5.80
N ARG A 224 0.41 16.64 6.05
CA ARG A 224 0.75 18.06 6.23
C ARG A 224 1.70 18.29 7.39
N TYR A 225 1.46 17.60 8.53
CA TYR A 225 2.36 17.64 9.66
C TYR A 225 3.77 17.14 9.31
N LEU A 226 3.87 15.99 8.64
CA LEU A 226 5.13 15.41 8.19
C LEU A 226 5.89 16.37 7.26
N PHE A 227 5.22 16.94 6.28
CA PHE A 227 5.81 17.91 5.34
C PHE A 227 6.35 19.13 6.07
N ALA A 228 5.56 19.73 6.95
CA ALA A 228 6.00 20.89 7.73
C ALA A 228 7.23 20.58 8.60
N LYS A 229 7.26 19.38 9.23
CA LYS A 229 8.40 18.92 10.05
C LYS A 229 9.69 18.70 9.27
N ALA A 230 9.57 18.39 7.98
CA ALA A 230 10.71 18.10 7.10
C ALA A 230 11.12 19.30 6.22
N GLY A 231 10.50 20.48 6.38
CA GLY A 231 10.84 21.68 5.62
C GLY A 231 10.18 21.75 4.24
N PHE A 232 8.97 21.22 4.13
CA PHE A 232 8.15 21.31 2.92
C PHE A 232 6.88 22.12 3.19
N GLU A 233 6.58 23.04 2.30
CA GLU A 233 5.25 23.61 2.18
C GLU A 233 4.35 22.65 1.41
N THR A 234 3.18 22.33 1.97
CA THR A 234 2.22 21.47 1.27
C THR A 234 1.58 22.20 0.11
N VAL A 235 1.80 21.73 -1.11
CA VAL A 235 1.20 22.28 -2.33
C VAL A 235 -0.19 21.69 -2.55
N GLU A 236 -0.31 20.36 -2.47
CA GLU A 236 -1.56 19.64 -2.71
C GLU A 236 -1.60 18.34 -1.93
N ILE A 237 -2.78 17.93 -1.45
CA ILE A 237 -3.11 16.57 -1.08
C ILE A 237 -4.40 16.20 -1.81
N ASP A 238 -4.31 15.30 -2.78
CA ASP A 238 -5.41 14.86 -3.66
C ASP A 238 -5.82 13.42 -3.30
N VAL A 239 -7.10 13.20 -3.12
CA VAL A 239 -7.74 11.91 -2.82
C VAL A 239 -8.52 11.35 -4.00
N SER A 240 -8.58 12.07 -5.11
CA SER A 240 -9.48 11.79 -6.24
C SER A 240 -8.77 11.18 -7.45
N SER A 241 -7.54 11.57 -7.70
CA SER A 241 -6.80 11.17 -8.91
C SER A 241 -6.27 9.74 -8.86
N HIS A 242 -6.14 9.14 -7.67
CA HIS A 242 -5.76 7.74 -7.50
C HIS A 242 -6.69 7.04 -6.51
N PHE A 243 -7.40 6.00 -6.95
CA PHE A 243 -8.34 5.27 -6.10
C PHE A 243 -7.64 4.65 -4.88
N GLY A 244 -8.18 4.90 -3.69
CA GLY A 244 -7.71 4.33 -2.43
C GLY A 244 -6.33 4.84 -1.98
N ALA A 245 -5.88 6.00 -2.48
CA ALA A 245 -4.59 6.58 -2.12
C ALA A 245 -4.65 8.11 -1.99
N TYR A 246 -3.70 8.66 -1.23
CA TYR A 246 -3.35 10.07 -1.25
C TYR A 246 -2.25 10.32 -2.28
N ILE A 247 -2.39 11.38 -3.05
CA ILE A 247 -1.27 11.99 -3.77
C ILE A 247 -0.91 13.25 -3.00
N ALA A 248 0.30 13.28 -2.45
CA ALA A 248 0.75 14.42 -1.67
C ALA A 248 1.96 15.08 -2.34
N ILE A 249 1.90 16.42 -2.47
CA ILE A 249 2.93 17.23 -3.12
C ILE A 249 3.40 18.29 -2.13
N GLY A 250 4.70 18.26 -1.83
CA GLY A 250 5.37 19.26 -1.02
C GLY A 250 6.43 20.00 -1.82
N LYS A 251 6.59 21.29 -1.57
CA LYS A 251 7.64 22.12 -2.14
C LYS A 251 8.69 22.40 -1.07
N LYS A 252 9.97 22.12 -1.38
CA LYS A 252 11.09 22.46 -0.50
C LYS A 252 11.12 23.96 -0.27
N VAL A 253 11.24 24.36 1.01
CA VAL A 253 11.45 25.75 1.42
C VAL A 253 12.76 25.86 2.22
N SER A 254 13.34 27.06 2.22
CA SER A 254 14.63 27.30 2.91
C SER A 254 14.56 27.09 4.43
N GLN A 255 13.37 27.08 5.01
CA GLN A 255 13.12 26.86 6.43
C GLN A 255 13.08 25.37 6.76
N LYS A 256 13.92 24.88 7.69
CA LYS A 256 14.05 23.44 8.03
C LYS A 256 12.80 22.79 8.66
N SER A 257 11.93 23.58 9.24
CA SER A 257 10.58 23.15 9.67
C SER A 257 9.64 24.34 9.69
N LEU A 258 8.38 24.08 9.38
CA LEU A 258 7.33 25.09 9.36
C LEU A 258 6.45 24.93 10.61
N GLU A 259 5.88 26.02 11.07
CA GLU A 259 4.77 25.94 12.03
C GLU A 259 3.56 25.36 11.31
N PHE A 260 2.92 24.40 11.96
CA PHE A 260 1.76 23.74 11.41
C PHE A 260 0.61 23.75 12.43
N GLN A 261 -0.54 24.23 12.00
CA GLN A 261 -1.77 24.18 12.76
C GLN A 261 -2.76 23.24 12.07
N ILE A 262 -3.24 22.25 12.82
CA ILE A 262 -4.24 21.31 12.31
C ILE A 262 -5.62 21.95 12.47
N ASN A 263 -6.44 21.86 11.42
CA ASN A 263 -7.84 22.21 11.51
C ASN A 263 -8.56 21.24 12.45
N SER A 264 -9.17 21.75 13.51
CA SER A 264 -9.81 20.92 14.54
C SER A 264 -11.01 20.12 14.02
N ILE A 265 -11.73 20.62 13.01
CA ILE A 265 -12.87 19.90 12.41
C ILE A 265 -12.37 18.73 11.58
N ASP A 266 -11.35 18.94 10.74
CA ASP A 266 -10.76 17.89 9.92
C ASP A 266 -10.15 16.81 10.80
N LEU A 267 -9.47 17.20 11.88
CA LEU A 267 -8.91 16.26 12.85
C LEU A 267 -9.99 15.43 13.54
N ALA A 268 -11.11 16.02 13.94
CA ALA A 268 -12.22 15.29 14.55
C ALA A 268 -12.82 14.25 13.59
N ASN A 269 -12.92 14.55 12.30
CA ASN A 269 -13.36 13.61 11.28
C ASN A 269 -12.38 12.43 11.15
N VAL A 270 -11.08 12.69 11.17
CA VAL A 270 -10.04 11.65 11.13
C VAL A 270 -10.09 10.76 12.37
N VAL A 271 -10.27 11.34 13.57
CA VAL A 271 -10.42 10.60 14.82
C VAL A 271 -11.61 9.63 14.74
N ASN A 272 -12.77 10.10 14.30
CA ASN A 272 -13.95 9.26 14.13
C ASN A 272 -13.71 8.13 13.12
N ALA A 273 -13.16 8.45 11.94
CA ALA A 273 -12.89 7.47 10.90
C ALA A 273 -11.87 6.40 11.36
N ALA A 274 -10.83 6.79 12.09
CA ALA A 274 -9.87 5.85 12.66
C ALA A 274 -10.51 4.90 13.68
N GLN A 275 -11.38 5.43 14.55
CA GLN A 275 -12.11 4.62 15.53
C GLN A 275 -13.10 3.66 14.87
N GLU A 276 -13.83 4.11 13.85
CA GLU A 276 -14.75 3.27 13.07
C GLU A 276 -13.99 2.13 12.37
N THR A 277 -12.85 2.45 11.74
CA THR A 277 -12.00 1.46 11.09
C THR A 277 -11.46 0.42 12.08
N ALA A 278 -10.96 0.89 13.23
CA ALA A 278 -10.49 -0.01 14.28
C ALA A 278 -11.61 -0.91 14.84
N ASN A 279 -12.80 -0.37 15.10
CA ASN A 279 -13.97 -1.13 15.56
C ASN A 279 -14.39 -2.19 14.53
N TYR A 280 -14.40 -1.84 13.25
CA TYR A 280 -14.71 -2.78 12.17
C TYR A 280 -13.75 -3.98 12.23
N TRP A 281 -12.45 -3.77 12.23
CA TRP A 281 -11.46 -4.85 12.24
C TRP A 281 -11.43 -5.65 13.55
N ASN A 282 -11.63 -5.00 14.70
CA ASN A 282 -11.71 -5.68 16.00
C ASN A 282 -12.90 -6.65 16.09
N THR A 283 -14.02 -6.35 15.42
CA THR A 283 -15.22 -7.19 15.44
C THR A 283 -15.23 -8.25 14.34
N LEU A 284 -14.48 -8.02 13.27
CA LEU A 284 -14.53 -8.85 12.07
C LEU A 284 -14.01 -10.28 12.30
N GLN A 285 -12.96 -10.43 13.09
CA GLN A 285 -12.41 -11.74 13.40
C GLN A 285 -13.42 -12.61 14.15
N ASP A 286 -14.11 -12.07 15.15
CA ASP A 286 -15.16 -12.80 15.87
C ASP A 286 -16.30 -13.21 14.92
N LYS A 287 -16.67 -12.33 13.99
CA LYS A 287 -17.68 -12.61 12.96
C LYS A 287 -17.25 -13.78 12.06
N ILE A 288 -15.99 -13.83 11.63
CA ILE A 288 -15.45 -14.92 10.83
C ILE A 288 -15.47 -16.22 11.62
N CYS A 289 -14.99 -16.23 12.87
CA CYS A 289 -14.99 -17.42 13.74
C CYS A 289 -16.41 -17.95 14.04
N GLN A 290 -17.38 -17.06 14.29
CA GLN A 290 -18.78 -17.47 14.49
C GLN A 290 -19.38 -18.07 13.22
N PHE A 291 -19.10 -17.49 12.06
CA PHE A 291 -19.56 -18.04 10.80
C PHE A 291 -18.93 -19.41 10.52
N GLU A 292 -17.59 -19.56 10.71
CA GLU A 292 -16.89 -20.82 10.59
C GLU A 292 -17.55 -21.92 11.44
N GLN A 293 -17.88 -21.65 12.71
CA GLN A 293 -18.58 -22.58 13.59
C GLN A 293 -19.94 -23.00 13.04
N SER A 294 -20.69 -22.06 12.45
CA SER A 294 -22.01 -22.31 11.90
C SER A 294 -22.02 -23.20 10.65
N VAL A 295 -20.90 -23.27 9.94
CA VAL A 295 -20.71 -24.03 8.69
C VAL A 295 -19.66 -25.15 8.81
N SER A 296 -19.28 -25.50 10.02
CA SER A 296 -18.22 -26.48 10.31
C SER A 296 -18.41 -27.80 9.56
N GLY A 297 -17.34 -28.31 8.97
CA GLY A 297 -17.32 -29.55 8.20
C GLY A 297 -17.91 -29.43 6.78
N GLN A 298 -18.33 -28.26 6.37
CA GLN A 298 -18.74 -28.02 4.98
C GLN A 298 -17.54 -27.56 4.14
N LYS A 299 -17.45 -28.08 2.90
CA LYS A 299 -16.42 -27.63 1.97
C LYS A 299 -16.62 -26.16 1.59
N ALA A 300 -15.59 -25.37 1.76
CA ALA A 300 -15.61 -23.94 1.57
C ALA A 300 -14.52 -23.46 0.59
N ALA A 301 -14.69 -22.26 0.06
CA ALA A 301 -13.65 -21.55 -0.66
C ALA A 301 -13.56 -20.10 -0.17
N ILE A 302 -12.40 -19.48 -0.40
CA ILE A 302 -12.20 -18.04 -0.16
C ILE A 302 -12.15 -17.34 -1.52
N TYR A 303 -13.01 -16.36 -1.73
CA TYR A 303 -12.99 -15.53 -2.92
C TYR A 303 -12.18 -14.25 -2.69
N GLY A 304 -11.16 -14.06 -3.52
CA GLY A 304 -10.10 -13.06 -3.38
C GLY A 304 -8.84 -13.67 -2.74
N ALA A 305 -7.75 -13.75 -3.50
CA ALA A 305 -6.45 -14.25 -3.02
C ALA A 305 -5.50 -13.12 -2.57
N GLY A 306 -6.02 -11.90 -2.39
CA GLY A 306 -5.31 -10.73 -1.88
C GLY A 306 -5.38 -10.61 -0.36
N VAL A 307 -5.06 -9.41 0.16
CA VAL A 307 -4.96 -9.09 1.60
C VAL A 307 -6.21 -9.52 2.38
N TYR A 308 -7.41 -9.23 1.88
CA TYR A 308 -8.66 -9.57 2.58
C TYR A 308 -8.88 -11.09 2.69
N GLY A 309 -8.61 -11.84 1.60
CA GLY A 309 -8.74 -13.29 1.64
C GLY A 309 -7.67 -13.95 2.51
N SER A 310 -6.46 -13.44 2.46
CA SER A 310 -5.37 -13.88 3.36
C SER A 310 -5.73 -13.59 4.83
N PHE A 311 -6.33 -12.44 5.13
CA PHE A 311 -6.82 -12.13 6.47
C PHE A 311 -7.88 -13.13 6.93
N ILE A 312 -8.87 -13.45 6.10
CA ILE A 312 -9.85 -14.50 6.43
C ILE A 312 -9.13 -15.79 6.80
N ALA A 313 -8.19 -16.24 5.98
CA ALA A 313 -7.45 -17.46 6.21
C ALA A 313 -6.68 -17.46 7.54
N THR A 314 -6.13 -16.30 7.96
CA THR A 314 -5.45 -16.15 9.27
C THR A 314 -6.41 -16.17 10.46
N CYS A 315 -7.71 -15.92 10.24
CA CYS A 315 -8.74 -15.91 11.27
C CYS A 315 -9.38 -17.31 11.49
N LEU A 316 -9.32 -18.18 10.47
CA LEU A 316 -9.95 -19.49 10.54
C LEU A 316 -9.18 -20.45 11.48
N ASN A 317 -9.94 -21.19 12.30
CA ASN A 317 -9.38 -22.23 13.16
C ASN A 317 -9.08 -23.52 12.40
N ASN A 318 -9.83 -23.79 11.32
CA ASN A 318 -9.67 -24.99 10.51
C ASN A 318 -9.61 -24.67 9.01
N LEU A 319 -8.38 -24.57 8.48
CA LEU A 319 -8.15 -24.36 7.05
C LEU A 319 -8.39 -25.61 6.19
N ASP A 320 -8.62 -26.79 6.78
CA ASP A 320 -8.85 -28.02 6.01
C ASP A 320 -10.21 -27.99 5.30
N ASP A 321 -11.18 -27.28 5.83
CA ASP A 321 -12.49 -27.07 5.18
C ASP A 321 -12.36 -26.20 3.92
N ILE A 322 -11.33 -25.33 3.84
CA ILE A 322 -11.04 -24.52 2.64
C ILE A 322 -10.38 -25.40 1.58
N GLN A 323 -11.07 -25.58 0.44
CA GLN A 323 -10.59 -26.40 -0.68
C GLN A 323 -9.72 -25.61 -1.66
N CYS A 324 -10.06 -24.34 -1.89
CA CYS A 324 -9.36 -23.47 -2.84
C CYS A 324 -9.58 -22.00 -2.52
N PHE A 325 -8.74 -21.16 -3.12
CA PHE A 325 -9.02 -19.74 -3.32
C PHE A 325 -9.56 -19.52 -4.72
N ILE A 326 -10.41 -18.52 -4.87
CA ILE A 326 -10.95 -18.09 -6.16
C ILE A 326 -10.47 -16.66 -6.41
N ASP A 327 -9.90 -16.39 -7.58
CA ASP A 327 -9.52 -15.04 -7.96
C ASP A 327 -9.83 -14.76 -9.43
N GLN A 328 -10.07 -13.49 -9.77
CA GLN A 328 -10.28 -13.06 -11.17
C GLN A 328 -8.97 -12.74 -11.89
N ASN A 329 -7.87 -12.55 -11.15
CA ASN A 329 -6.58 -12.26 -11.74
C ASN A 329 -5.97 -13.52 -12.37
N PRO A 330 -5.88 -13.60 -13.71
CA PRO A 330 -5.38 -14.80 -14.39
C PRO A 330 -3.90 -15.11 -14.06
N LEU A 331 -3.13 -14.12 -13.62
CA LEU A 331 -1.73 -14.32 -13.23
C LEU A 331 -1.58 -15.14 -11.93
N LEU A 332 -2.63 -15.22 -11.12
CA LEU A 332 -2.65 -16.01 -9.90
C LEU A 332 -3.13 -17.45 -10.13
N HIS A 333 -3.80 -17.72 -11.26
CA HIS A 333 -4.35 -19.05 -11.53
C HIS A 333 -3.26 -20.11 -11.63
N GLY A 334 -3.48 -21.24 -10.97
CA GLY A 334 -2.52 -22.34 -10.90
C GLY A 334 -1.39 -22.13 -9.87
N THR A 335 -1.33 -20.98 -9.21
CA THR A 335 -0.47 -20.77 -8.04
C THR A 335 -1.16 -21.20 -6.75
N THR A 336 -0.47 -21.09 -5.62
CA THR A 336 -1.01 -21.48 -4.31
C THR A 336 -0.82 -20.40 -3.28
N THR A 337 -1.79 -20.28 -2.35
CA THR A 337 -1.68 -19.52 -1.11
C THR A 337 -2.23 -20.35 0.04
N PHE A 338 -1.64 -20.29 1.24
CA PHE A 338 -2.00 -21.16 2.39
C PHE A 338 -2.05 -22.65 2.03
N ASN A 339 -1.18 -23.12 1.13
CA ASN A 339 -1.18 -24.48 0.57
C ASN A 339 -2.48 -24.89 -0.15
N LYS A 340 -3.29 -23.93 -0.59
CA LYS A 340 -4.50 -24.14 -1.39
C LYS A 340 -4.32 -23.51 -2.77
N SER A 341 -4.84 -24.20 -3.80
CA SER A 341 -4.78 -23.71 -5.17
C SER A 341 -5.62 -22.46 -5.37
N ILE A 342 -5.15 -21.54 -6.23
CA ILE A 342 -5.92 -20.40 -6.70
C ILE A 342 -6.49 -20.73 -8.07
N ILE A 343 -7.82 -20.69 -8.20
CA ILE A 343 -8.55 -21.07 -9.42
C ILE A 343 -9.42 -19.91 -9.93
N PRO A 344 -9.77 -19.89 -11.22
CA PRO A 344 -10.78 -18.97 -11.74
C PRO A 344 -12.18 -19.35 -11.22
N ASN A 345 -13.07 -18.37 -11.13
CA ASN A 345 -14.45 -18.59 -10.69
C ASN A 345 -15.22 -19.61 -11.56
N SER A 346 -14.87 -19.75 -12.84
CA SER A 346 -15.46 -20.73 -13.75
C SER A 346 -15.19 -22.19 -13.37
N GLU A 347 -14.16 -22.44 -12.56
CA GLU A 347 -13.70 -23.77 -12.14
C GLU A 347 -14.12 -24.11 -10.69
N LEU A 348 -15.03 -23.32 -10.10
CA LEU A 348 -15.51 -23.60 -8.73
C LEU A 348 -16.13 -25.00 -8.64
N PRO A 349 -15.57 -25.88 -7.77
CA PRO A 349 -16.11 -27.24 -7.61
C PRO A 349 -17.54 -27.24 -7.08
N THR A 350 -18.39 -28.11 -7.60
CA THR A 350 -19.82 -28.19 -7.26
C THR A 350 -20.10 -28.60 -5.80
N GLU A 351 -19.14 -29.24 -5.16
CA GLU A 351 -19.21 -29.60 -3.75
C GLU A 351 -18.96 -28.45 -2.78
N ILE A 352 -18.47 -27.30 -3.25
CA ILE A 352 -18.32 -26.11 -2.42
C ILE A 352 -19.69 -25.55 -2.08
N LYS A 353 -19.97 -25.42 -0.78
CA LYS A 353 -21.26 -24.94 -0.25
C LYS A 353 -21.11 -23.62 0.48
N VAL A 354 -19.89 -23.24 0.85
CA VAL A 354 -19.59 -22.05 1.65
C VAL A 354 -18.56 -21.17 0.92
N ILE A 355 -18.82 -19.89 0.82
CA ILE A 355 -17.89 -18.90 0.28
C ILE A 355 -17.63 -17.83 1.34
N TYR A 356 -16.35 -17.61 1.63
CA TYR A 356 -15.85 -16.43 2.34
C TYR A 356 -15.44 -15.39 1.32
N VAL A 357 -16.03 -14.21 1.34
CA VAL A 357 -15.74 -13.15 0.36
C VAL A 357 -14.68 -12.20 0.91
N GLY A 358 -13.44 -12.41 0.51
CA GLY A 358 -12.26 -11.63 0.86
C GLY A 358 -12.01 -10.49 -0.12
N LEU A 359 -12.95 -9.56 -0.22
CA LEU A 359 -12.87 -8.34 -1.03
C LEU A 359 -13.09 -7.10 -0.18
N ASN A 360 -12.68 -5.94 -0.70
CA ASN A 360 -13.05 -4.66 -0.09
C ASN A 360 -14.57 -4.59 0.10
N PRO A 361 -15.07 -4.39 1.34
CA PRO A 361 -16.51 -4.40 1.65
C PRO A 361 -17.32 -3.41 0.81
N LYS A 362 -16.71 -2.30 0.37
CA LYS A 362 -17.38 -1.28 -0.47
C LYS A 362 -17.83 -1.81 -1.83
N ILE A 363 -17.18 -2.86 -2.37
CA ILE A 363 -17.45 -3.41 -3.70
C ILE A 363 -17.85 -4.88 -3.68
N ALA A 364 -17.67 -5.58 -2.57
CA ALA A 364 -17.83 -7.04 -2.47
C ALA A 364 -19.20 -7.54 -2.96
N GLN A 365 -20.29 -6.92 -2.53
CA GLN A 365 -21.65 -7.32 -2.93
C GLN A 365 -21.89 -7.12 -4.43
N GLN A 366 -21.43 -5.99 -4.98
CA GLN A 366 -21.55 -5.70 -6.42
C GLN A 366 -20.80 -6.75 -7.25
N VAL A 367 -19.58 -7.10 -6.86
CA VAL A 367 -18.77 -8.11 -7.57
C VAL A 367 -19.44 -9.47 -7.54
N VAL A 368 -19.90 -9.92 -6.36
CA VAL A 368 -20.53 -11.25 -6.17
C VAL A 368 -21.87 -11.33 -6.89
N SER A 369 -22.63 -10.24 -7.03
CA SER A 369 -23.86 -10.22 -7.80
C SER A 369 -23.69 -10.60 -9.28
N GLY A 370 -22.46 -10.47 -9.80
CA GLY A 370 -22.06 -10.91 -11.14
C GLY A 370 -21.89 -12.43 -11.29
N PHE A 371 -22.09 -13.24 -10.21
CA PHE A 371 -21.95 -14.70 -10.23
C PHE A 371 -23.26 -15.44 -9.96
N PRO A 372 -24.23 -15.44 -10.89
CA PRO A 372 -25.55 -16.01 -10.65
C PRO A 372 -25.50 -17.51 -10.29
N LYS A 373 -24.50 -18.26 -10.78
CA LYS A 373 -24.33 -19.68 -10.44
C LYS A 373 -24.12 -19.94 -8.95
N TRP A 374 -23.55 -19.00 -8.21
CA TRP A 374 -23.38 -19.15 -6.75
C TRP A 374 -24.70 -19.19 -6.02
N GLN A 375 -25.74 -18.47 -6.50
CA GLN A 375 -27.08 -18.48 -5.91
C GLN A 375 -27.73 -19.87 -5.98
N GLU A 376 -27.33 -20.70 -6.95
CA GLU A 376 -27.87 -22.05 -7.13
C GLU A 376 -27.07 -23.13 -6.38
N THR A 377 -25.76 -22.94 -6.21
CA THR A 377 -24.84 -24.00 -5.73
C THR A 377 -24.32 -23.76 -4.32
N VAL A 378 -24.18 -22.51 -3.90
CA VAL A 378 -23.62 -22.09 -2.60
C VAL A 378 -24.78 -21.86 -1.61
N SER A 379 -24.68 -22.47 -0.43
CA SER A 379 -25.71 -22.37 0.63
C SER A 379 -25.45 -21.22 1.60
N SER A 380 -24.19 -20.82 1.76
CA SER A 380 -23.80 -19.80 2.74
C SER A 380 -22.66 -18.93 2.22
N ILE A 381 -22.81 -17.61 2.35
CA ILE A 381 -21.81 -16.62 1.94
C ILE A 381 -21.56 -15.66 3.10
N LEU A 382 -20.29 -15.52 3.47
CA LEU A 382 -19.84 -14.46 4.39
C LEU A 382 -19.23 -13.30 3.61
N PHE A 383 -19.74 -12.11 3.81
CA PHE A 383 -19.10 -10.86 3.42
C PHE A 383 -18.39 -10.23 4.62
N LEU A 384 -17.16 -9.75 4.39
CA LEU A 384 -16.43 -8.98 5.41
C LEU A 384 -17.13 -7.67 5.76
#